data_32b9fcb616d448881959601ba1e5381b
#
_entry.id   32b9fcb616d448881959601ba1e5381b
#
_cell.length_a   1.000
_cell.length_b   1.000
_cell.length_c   1.000
_cell.angle_alpha   90.00
_cell.angle_beta   90.00
_cell.angle_gamma   90.00
#
_symmetry.space_group_name_H-M   'P 1'
#
loop_
_entity.id
_entity.type
_entity.pdbx_description
1 polymer ?
#
loop_
_entity_poly.entity_id
_entity_poly.type
_entity_poly.pdbx_seq_one_letter_code
_entity_poly.pdbx_strand_id
1 'polypeptide(L)'
;MSTTETSQPRIEQALAVVQQEIDCIEAELAALRRFRTQMVSIEPTAQSAGTVDTSGGGMSAFSARQPKPDTGLRAVREAYRETVMAVPHFEAEYDDSLEANMSMEFGPELGTQIATGTRLTAQLYEALLTASEGARDEREMLLPALERERESLQSVQATLDDCERRAAALGANARRTTDPARLDTIDDQLAEIEANCEAAAATRQQQLHSRSAAALSGVDGTSLVRYLYDGCPVTCPALVDTVTCLDTIRRHRRHCIVSTS
;
A
#
# COMPACT_ATOMS: atom_id res chain seq x y z
N MET A 1 35.86 -9.20 -19.44
CA MET A 1 35.46 -7.90 -18.86
C MET A 1 34.06 -8.09 -18.31
N SER A 2 33.95 -8.51 -17.05
CA SER A 2 32.65 -8.62 -16.39
C SER A 2 32.29 -7.25 -15.85
N THR A 3 31.32 -6.62 -16.47
CA THR A 3 30.63 -5.47 -15.91
C THR A 3 29.96 -5.93 -14.62
N THR A 4 30.49 -5.51 -13.49
CA THR A 4 29.81 -5.59 -12.20
C THR A 4 28.60 -4.64 -12.33
N GLU A 5 27.45 -5.16 -12.74
CA GLU A 5 26.18 -4.49 -12.50
C GLU A 5 26.12 -4.31 -10.98
N THR A 6 26.23 -3.07 -10.55
CA THR A 6 25.93 -2.68 -9.17
C THR A 6 24.44 -2.88 -9.05
N SER A 7 24.03 -4.08 -8.61
CA SER A 7 22.63 -4.37 -8.33
C SER A 7 22.20 -3.39 -7.23
N GLN A 8 21.19 -2.59 -7.54
CA GLN A 8 20.58 -1.66 -6.58
C GLN A 8 20.20 -2.45 -5.32
N PRO A 9 20.46 -1.93 -4.11
CA PRO A 9 20.08 -2.60 -2.87
C PRO A 9 18.59 -2.98 -2.90
N ARG A 10 18.28 -4.17 -2.46
CA ARG A 10 16.90 -4.68 -2.47
C ARG A 10 15.98 -3.86 -1.56
N ILE A 11 16.57 -3.29 -0.50
CA ILE A 11 15.85 -2.40 0.42
C ILE A 11 15.41 -1.10 -0.26
N GLU A 12 16.18 -0.56 -1.20
CA GLU A 12 15.79 0.62 -1.98
C GLU A 12 14.61 0.31 -2.92
N GLN A 13 14.63 -0.87 -3.54
CA GLN A 13 13.51 -1.33 -4.36
C GLN A 13 12.24 -1.50 -3.51
N ALA A 14 12.38 -2.11 -2.31
CA ALA A 14 11.27 -2.25 -1.37
C ALA A 14 10.70 -0.90 -0.91
N LEU A 15 11.56 0.07 -0.63
CA LEU A 15 11.14 1.42 -0.27
C LEU A 15 10.38 2.11 -1.41
N ALA A 16 10.82 1.91 -2.66
CA ALA A 16 10.12 2.45 -3.82
C ALA A 16 8.72 1.83 -3.98
N VAL A 17 8.59 0.51 -3.79
CA VAL A 17 7.29 -0.18 -3.83
C VAL A 17 6.36 0.34 -2.74
N VAL A 18 6.82 0.44 -1.49
CA VAL A 18 6.01 0.95 -0.37
C VAL A 18 5.60 2.40 -0.60
N GLN A 19 6.49 3.24 -1.13
CA GLN A 19 6.17 4.63 -1.42
C GLN A 19 5.13 4.74 -2.54
N GLN A 20 5.26 3.96 -3.60
CA GLN A 20 4.26 3.90 -4.67
C GLN A 20 2.89 3.52 -4.14
N GLU A 21 2.81 2.51 -3.27
CA GLU A 21 1.55 2.08 -2.66
C GLU A 21 0.93 3.19 -1.78
N ILE A 22 1.74 3.90 -0.98
CA ILE A 22 1.28 5.05 -0.20
C ILE A 22 0.67 6.12 -1.13
N ASP A 23 1.37 6.46 -2.22
CA ASP A 23 0.92 7.46 -3.18
C ASP A 23 -0.41 7.04 -3.86
N CYS A 24 -0.57 5.75 -4.18
CA CYS A 24 -1.81 5.18 -4.72
C CYS A 24 -2.97 5.31 -3.72
N ILE A 25 -2.78 4.86 -2.49
CA ILE A 25 -3.81 4.92 -1.43
C ILE A 25 -4.19 6.37 -1.10
N GLU A 26 -3.24 7.29 -1.05
CA GLU A 26 -3.53 8.73 -0.84
C GLU A 26 -4.34 9.33 -2.01
N ALA A 27 -4.02 8.95 -3.24
CA ALA A 27 -4.78 9.39 -4.42
C ALA A 27 -6.21 8.86 -4.40
N GLU A 28 -6.41 7.59 -4.04
CA GLU A 28 -7.72 6.95 -3.90
C GLU A 28 -8.56 7.58 -2.78
N LEU A 29 -7.95 7.83 -1.62
CA LEU A 29 -8.61 8.56 -0.52
C LEU A 29 -9.09 9.95 -0.95
N ALA A 30 -8.24 10.68 -1.67
CA ALA A 30 -8.61 11.98 -2.19
C ALA A 30 -9.75 11.87 -3.23
N ALA A 31 -9.75 10.82 -4.05
CA ALA A 31 -10.78 10.55 -5.03
C ALA A 31 -12.13 10.20 -4.37
N LEU A 32 -12.15 9.31 -3.37
CA LEU A 32 -13.34 8.95 -2.61
C LEU A 32 -13.95 10.16 -1.86
N ARG A 33 -13.10 11.04 -1.31
CA ARG A 33 -13.56 12.29 -0.68
C ARG A 33 -14.21 13.23 -1.70
N ARG A 34 -13.64 13.39 -2.91
CA ARG A 34 -14.22 14.16 -4.00
C ARG A 34 -15.54 13.55 -4.47
N PHE A 35 -15.58 12.24 -4.67
CA PHE A 35 -16.79 11.51 -5.03
C PHE A 35 -17.91 11.76 -4.02
N ARG A 36 -17.64 11.61 -2.75
CA ARG A 36 -18.63 11.89 -1.69
C ARG A 36 -19.11 13.34 -1.70
N THR A 37 -18.23 14.30 -1.95
CA THR A 37 -18.60 15.72 -2.05
C THR A 37 -19.56 15.96 -3.22
N GLN A 38 -19.34 15.33 -4.37
CA GLN A 38 -20.23 15.42 -5.52
C GLN A 38 -21.57 14.73 -5.25
N MET A 39 -21.53 13.58 -4.54
CA MET A 39 -22.75 12.85 -4.15
C MET A 39 -23.73 13.70 -3.33
N VAL A 40 -23.25 14.57 -2.43
CA VAL A 40 -24.10 15.44 -1.60
C VAL A 40 -24.99 16.38 -2.45
N SER A 41 -24.58 16.71 -3.66
CA SER A 41 -25.34 17.54 -4.59
C SER A 41 -26.37 16.78 -5.43
N ILE A 42 -26.39 15.44 -5.35
CA ILE A 42 -27.29 14.57 -6.12
C ILE A 42 -28.49 14.21 -5.28
N GLU A 43 -29.68 14.64 -5.72
CA GLU A 43 -30.93 14.30 -5.05
C GLU A 43 -31.46 12.95 -5.52
N PRO A 44 -31.75 12.00 -4.61
CA PRO A 44 -32.43 10.77 -4.94
C PRO A 44 -33.85 11.06 -5.43
N THR A 45 -34.33 10.22 -6.36
CA THR A 45 -35.68 10.36 -6.91
C THR A 45 -36.69 10.11 -5.78
N ALA A 46 -37.51 11.11 -5.48
CA ALA A 46 -38.59 10.99 -4.51
C ALA A 46 -39.54 9.85 -4.91
N GLN A 47 -39.79 8.92 -3.97
CA GLN A 47 -40.84 7.95 -4.13
C GLN A 47 -42.16 8.73 -4.18
N SER A 48 -42.79 8.80 -5.35
CA SER A 48 -44.19 9.22 -5.44
C SER A 48 -44.99 8.18 -4.66
N ALA A 49 -45.29 8.45 -3.40
CA ALA A 49 -46.28 7.71 -2.65
C ALA A 49 -47.57 7.79 -3.50
N GLY A 50 -47.90 6.69 -4.13
CA GLY A 50 -49.18 6.57 -4.83
C GLY A 50 -50.30 6.70 -3.77
N THR A 51 -50.76 7.93 -3.54
CA THR A 51 -52.05 8.15 -2.94
C THR A 51 -53.06 7.55 -3.90
N VAL A 52 -53.55 6.37 -3.56
CA VAL A 52 -54.73 5.80 -4.15
C VAL A 52 -55.87 6.67 -3.63
N ASP A 53 -56.17 7.75 -4.36
CA ASP A 53 -57.33 8.56 -4.11
C ASP A 53 -58.54 7.77 -4.64
N THR A 54 -59.18 7.03 -3.77
CA THR A 54 -60.43 6.33 -4.00
C THR A 54 -61.59 7.30 -3.79
N SER A 55 -61.73 8.27 -4.67
CA SER A 55 -62.92 9.13 -4.71
C SER A 55 -63.23 9.58 -6.15
N GLY A 56 -64.25 8.95 -6.74
CA GLY A 56 -65.17 9.54 -7.70
C GLY A 56 -64.74 9.71 -9.14
N GLY A 57 -65.36 8.91 -9.99
CA GLY A 57 -65.63 8.98 -11.40
C GLY A 57 -65.27 10.25 -12.19
N GLY A 58 -64.37 10.04 -13.15
CA GLY A 58 -64.08 10.99 -14.20
C GLY A 58 -63.12 10.37 -15.19
N MET A 59 -63.56 10.04 -16.42
CA MET A 59 -62.70 9.66 -17.53
C MET A 59 -61.74 10.81 -17.83
N SER A 60 -60.57 10.80 -17.25
CA SER A 60 -59.47 11.69 -17.61
C SER A 60 -58.40 10.89 -18.34
N ALA A 61 -58.07 11.41 -19.53
CA ALA A 61 -57.08 10.88 -20.44
C ALA A 61 -55.81 10.42 -19.70
N PHE A 62 -55.45 9.13 -19.87
CA PHE A 62 -54.15 8.59 -19.53
C PHE A 62 -53.08 9.32 -20.34
N SER A 63 -52.65 10.48 -19.87
CA SER A 63 -51.39 11.05 -20.30
C SER A 63 -50.34 10.18 -19.67
N ALA A 64 -49.86 9.20 -20.43
CA ALA A 64 -48.69 8.43 -20.07
C ALA A 64 -47.53 9.40 -19.87
N ARG A 65 -47.33 9.83 -18.63
CA ARG A 65 -46.18 10.66 -18.25
C ARG A 65 -44.96 9.74 -18.46
N GLN A 66 -44.29 9.91 -19.61
CA GLN A 66 -43.04 9.24 -19.89
C GLN A 66 -42.15 9.44 -18.64
N PRO A 67 -41.60 8.37 -18.10
CA PRO A 67 -40.69 8.50 -16.95
C PRO A 67 -39.56 9.42 -17.39
N LYS A 68 -39.44 10.56 -16.70
CA LYS A 68 -38.30 11.48 -16.89
C LYS A 68 -37.06 10.68 -16.69
N PRO A 69 -36.07 10.69 -17.62
CA PRO A 69 -34.84 9.91 -17.44
C PRO A 69 -34.26 10.31 -16.10
N ASP A 70 -33.90 9.26 -15.30
CA ASP A 70 -33.34 9.47 -13.97
C ASP A 70 -31.96 10.10 -14.12
N THR A 71 -31.88 11.38 -13.85
CA THR A 71 -30.63 12.13 -13.90
C THR A 71 -29.72 11.79 -12.72
N GLY A 72 -30.26 11.22 -11.63
CA GLY A 72 -29.51 10.89 -10.42
C GLY A 72 -28.44 9.81 -10.64
N LEU A 73 -28.84 8.63 -11.15
CA LEU A 73 -27.86 7.57 -11.44
C LEU A 73 -26.85 7.96 -12.51
N ARG A 74 -27.27 8.76 -13.50
CA ARG A 74 -26.33 9.29 -14.49
C ARG A 74 -25.29 10.19 -13.83
N ALA A 75 -25.72 11.11 -12.96
CA ALA A 75 -24.82 11.99 -12.22
C ALA A 75 -23.88 11.22 -11.30
N VAL A 76 -24.37 10.15 -10.62
CA VAL A 76 -23.54 9.27 -9.82
C VAL A 76 -22.43 8.60 -10.64
N ARG A 77 -22.79 8.05 -11.80
CA ARG A 77 -21.80 7.40 -12.70
C ARG A 77 -20.77 8.37 -13.25
N GLU A 78 -21.19 9.59 -13.55
CA GLU A 78 -20.30 10.66 -14.03
C GLU A 78 -19.36 11.10 -12.91
N ALA A 79 -19.87 11.35 -11.70
CA ALA A 79 -19.09 11.67 -10.52
C ALA A 79 -18.04 10.60 -10.21
N TYR A 80 -18.41 9.32 -10.32
CA TYR A 80 -17.48 8.21 -10.07
C TYR A 80 -16.36 8.17 -11.12
N ARG A 81 -16.69 8.31 -12.41
CA ARG A 81 -15.66 8.35 -13.47
C ARG A 81 -14.72 9.53 -13.33
N GLU A 82 -15.23 10.69 -12.96
CA GLU A 82 -14.42 11.92 -12.82
C GLU A 82 -13.57 11.94 -11.55
N THR A 83 -13.84 11.06 -10.61
CA THR A 83 -13.12 11.03 -9.32
C THR A 83 -12.38 9.73 -9.10
N VAL A 84 -13.07 8.62 -8.87
CA VAL A 84 -12.46 7.33 -8.49
C VAL A 84 -11.74 6.69 -9.68
N MET A 85 -12.37 6.67 -10.86
CA MET A 85 -11.72 6.13 -12.07
C MET A 85 -10.71 7.11 -12.71
N ALA A 86 -10.56 8.32 -12.17
CA ALA A 86 -9.61 9.33 -12.67
C ALA A 86 -8.32 9.41 -11.84
N VAL A 87 -8.06 8.44 -10.95
CA VAL A 87 -6.78 8.36 -10.23
C VAL A 87 -5.63 8.04 -11.20
N PRO A 88 -4.41 8.56 -10.98
CA PRO A 88 -3.32 8.44 -11.95
C PRO A 88 -2.93 7.02 -12.33
N HIS A 89 -3.11 6.07 -11.42
CA HIS A 89 -2.75 4.66 -11.60
C HIS A 89 -3.89 3.79 -12.14
N PHE A 90 -5.11 4.36 -12.37
CA PHE A 90 -6.30 3.57 -12.73
C PHE A 90 -6.10 2.69 -13.96
N GLU A 91 -5.59 3.26 -15.07
CA GLU A 91 -5.37 2.51 -16.31
C GLU A 91 -4.29 1.42 -16.18
N ALA A 92 -3.29 1.65 -15.32
CA ALA A 92 -2.19 0.71 -15.13
C ALA A 92 -2.55 -0.47 -14.22
N GLU A 93 -3.43 -0.26 -13.22
CA GLU A 93 -3.74 -1.25 -12.20
C GLU A 93 -5.11 -1.91 -12.38
N TYR A 94 -6.09 -1.18 -12.90
CA TYR A 94 -7.46 -1.66 -12.97
C TYR A 94 -7.92 -1.88 -14.42
N ASP A 95 -7.81 -0.88 -15.29
CA ASP A 95 -8.31 -0.87 -16.68
C ASP A 95 -9.71 -1.50 -16.83
N ASP A 96 -10.55 -1.32 -15.81
CA ASP A 96 -11.83 -1.98 -15.66
C ASP A 96 -12.97 -1.14 -16.24
N SER A 97 -14.07 -1.82 -16.59
CA SER A 97 -15.33 -1.14 -16.87
C SER A 97 -15.90 -0.50 -15.59
N LEU A 98 -16.74 0.52 -15.75
CA LEU A 98 -17.44 1.15 -14.63
C LEU A 98 -18.15 0.13 -13.72
N GLU A 99 -18.83 -0.87 -14.31
CA GLU A 99 -19.56 -1.88 -13.57
C GLU A 99 -18.61 -2.79 -12.79
N ALA A 100 -17.53 -3.23 -13.41
CA ALA A 100 -16.54 -4.09 -12.77
C ALA A 100 -15.88 -3.36 -11.59
N ASN A 101 -15.42 -2.13 -11.80
CA ASN A 101 -14.76 -1.34 -10.77
C ASN A 101 -15.70 -0.99 -9.61
N MET A 102 -16.92 -0.51 -9.89
CA MET A 102 -17.91 -0.25 -8.84
C MET A 102 -18.30 -1.53 -8.07
N SER A 103 -18.31 -2.69 -8.73
CA SER A 103 -18.62 -3.96 -8.09
C SER A 103 -17.49 -4.45 -7.18
N MET A 104 -16.26 -4.18 -7.54
CA MET A 104 -15.09 -4.44 -6.67
C MET A 104 -15.07 -3.48 -5.49
N GLU A 105 -15.32 -2.21 -5.71
CA GLU A 105 -15.23 -1.16 -4.69
C GLU A 105 -16.37 -1.20 -3.67
N PHE A 106 -17.61 -1.38 -4.13
CA PHE A 106 -18.82 -1.26 -3.31
C PHE A 106 -19.57 -2.58 -3.11
N GLY A 107 -19.04 -3.67 -3.66
CA GLY A 107 -19.68 -4.97 -3.67
C GLY A 107 -20.54 -5.20 -4.93
N PRO A 108 -20.67 -6.47 -5.36
CA PRO A 108 -21.23 -6.82 -6.67
C PRO A 108 -22.69 -6.38 -6.85
N GLU A 109 -23.53 -6.47 -5.81
CA GLU A 109 -24.94 -6.10 -5.90
C GLU A 109 -25.12 -4.61 -6.07
N LEU A 110 -24.43 -3.80 -5.25
CA LEU A 110 -24.53 -2.35 -5.27
C LEU A 110 -23.88 -1.78 -6.53
N GLY A 111 -22.71 -2.27 -6.91
CA GLY A 111 -22.00 -1.85 -8.13
C GLY A 111 -22.83 -2.08 -9.38
N THR A 112 -23.41 -3.29 -9.55
CA THR A 112 -24.29 -3.60 -10.68
C THR A 112 -25.55 -2.73 -10.67
N GLN A 113 -26.19 -2.54 -9.52
CA GLN A 113 -27.39 -1.69 -9.44
C GLN A 113 -27.10 -0.24 -9.83
N ILE A 114 -25.96 0.30 -9.45
CA ILE A 114 -25.56 1.66 -9.84
C ILE A 114 -25.19 1.70 -11.31
N ALA A 115 -24.42 0.74 -11.81
CA ALA A 115 -23.93 0.74 -13.19
C ALA A 115 -25.05 0.56 -14.22
N THR A 116 -26.02 -0.32 -13.96
CA THR A 116 -27.06 -0.72 -14.93
C THR A 116 -28.45 -0.23 -14.57
N GLY A 117 -28.69 0.19 -13.34
CA GLY A 117 -29.98 0.65 -12.85
C GLY A 117 -30.53 1.88 -13.59
N THR A 118 -31.84 2.11 -13.44
CA THR A 118 -32.54 3.19 -14.10
C THR A 118 -33.05 4.28 -13.15
N ARG A 119 -32.99 4.05 -11.84
CA ARG A 119 -33.49 4.99 -10.82
C ARG A 119 -32.60 5.01 -9.59
N LEU A 120 -32.22 6.21 -9.14
CA LEU A 120 -31.56 6.44 -7.86
C LEU A 120 -32.63 6.55 -6.76
N THR A 121 -32.94 5.45 -6.09
CA THR A 121 -33.83 5.48 -4.91
C THR A 121 -33.08 6.02 -3.69
N ALA A 122 -33.82 6.52 -2.69
CA ALA A 122 -33.22 6.95 -1.42
C ALA A 122 -32.42 5.81 -0.74
N GLN A 123 -32.94 4.58 -0.79
CA GLN A 123 -32.25 3.41 -0.22
C GLN A 123 -30.92 3.12 -0.95
N LEU A 124 -30.92 3.17 -2.29
CA LEU A 124 -29.71 2.97 -3.10
C LEU A 124 -28.67 4.08 -2.84
N TYR A 125 -29.14 5.30 -2.68
CA TYR A 125 -28.28 6.45 -2.36
C TYR A 125 -27.61 6.30 -0.99
N GLU A 126 -28.37 5.95 0.05
CA GLU A 126 -27.82 5.71 1.40
C GLU A 126 -26.86 4.51 1.43
N ALA A 127 -27.18 3.42 0.71
CA ALA A 127 -26.27 2.28 0.59
C ALA A 127 -24.95 2.69 -0.07
N LEU A 128 -24.98 3.52 -1.10
CA LEU A 128 -23.78 4.02 -1.78
C LEU A 128 -22.94 4.93 -0.88
N LEU A 129 -23.57 5.82 -0.10
CA LEU A 129 -22.87 6.66 0.86
C LEU A 129 -22.18 5.82 1.92
N THR A 130 -22.85 4.80 2.46
CA THR A 130 -22.30 3.88 3.45
C THR A 130 -21.14 3.07 2.87
N ALA A 131 -21.28 2.52 1.66
CA ALA A 131 -20.22 1.76 1.01
C ALA A 131 -18.99 2.63 0.70
N SER A 132 -19.20 3.86 0.22
CA SER A 132 -18.10 4.79 -0.04
C SER A 132 -17.38 5.25 1.23
N GLU A 133 -18.08 5.28 2.37
CA GLU A 133 -17.47 5.53 3.67
C GLU A 133 -16.62 4.34 4.13
N GLY A 134 -17.16 3.12 4.00
CA GLY A 134 -16.41 1.89 4.28
C GLY A 134 -15.13 1.77 3.47
N ALA A 135 -15.22 1.99 2.16
CA ALA A 135 -14.07 1.97 1.25
C ALA A 135 -12.98 3.00 1.64
N ARG A 136 -13.40 4.19 2.08
CA ARG A 136 -12.48 5.20 2.61
C ARG A 136 -11.82 4.74 3.91
N ASP A 137 -12.60 4.21 4.85
CA ASP A 137 -12.12 3.79 6.16
C ASP A 137 -11.12 2.63 6.05
N GLU A 138 -11.32 1.70 5.10
CA GLU A 138 -10.36 0.63 4.79
C GLU A 138 -9.00 1.20 4.37
N ARG A 139 -8.96 2.19 3.50
CA ARG A 139 -7.73 2.85 3.06
C ARG A 139 -7.09 3.69 4.17
N GLU A 140 -7.89 4.38 4.97
CA GLU A 140 -7.40 5.12 6.15
C GLU A 140 -6.78 4.19 7.20
N MET A 141 -7.23 2.93 7.30
CA MET A 141 -6.60 1.92 8.16
C MET A 141 -5.31 1.34 7.56
N LEU A 142 -5.18 1.28 6.24
CA LEU A 142 -4.01 0.73 5.55
C LEU A 142 -2.80 1.68 5.60
N LEU A 143 -3.00 2.98 5.47
CA LEU A 143 -1.92 3.98 5.43
C LEU A 143 -0.95 3.88 6.61
N PRO A 144 -1.39 3.82 7.89
CA PRO A 144 -0.45 3.70 9.01
C PRO A 144 0.35 2.39 8.99
N ALA A 145 -0.14 1.35 8.35
CA ALA A 145 0.59 0.09 8.21
C ALA A 145 1.71 0.20 7.16
N LEU A 146 1.43 0.87 6.04
CA LEU A 146 2.40 1.20 5.00
C LEU A 146 3.49 2.16 5.52
N GLU A 147 3.11 3.19 6.23
CA GLU A 147 4.06 4.14 6.84
C GLU A 147 5.01 3.46 7.82
N ARG A 148 4.49 2.59 8.68
CA ARG A 148 5.33 1.78 9.59
C ARG A 148 6.26 0.83 8.85
N GLU A 149 5.82 0.28 7.71
CA GLU A 149 6.70 -0.55 6.87
C GLU A 149 7.82 0.30 6.28
N ARG A 150 7.53 1.47 5.74
CA ARG A 150 8.49 2.42 5.22
C ARG A 150 9.53 2.83 6.28
N GLU A 151 9.07 3.24 7.46
CA GLU A 151 9.95 3.62 8.58
C GLU A 151 10.87 2.48 9.01
N SER A 152 10.34 1.26 9.08
CA SER A 152 11.12 0.07 9.40
C SER A 152 12.23 -0.20 8.37
N LEU A 153 11.91 -0.10 7.08
CA LEU A 153 12.89 -0.26 6.01
C LEU A 153 13.96 0.83 6.05
N GLN A 154 13.56 2.09 6.23
CA GLN A 154 14.48 3.23 6.34
C GLN A 154 15.43 3.08 7.54
N SER A 155 14.93 2.61 8.69
CA SER A 155 15.75 2.36 9.87
C SER A 155 16.81 1.30 9.62
N VAL A 156 16.43 0.19 8.97
CA VAL A 156 17.39 -0.87 8.61
C VAL A 156 18.40 -0.35 7.59
N GLN A 157 17.97 0.35 6.55
CA GLN A 157 18.84 0.93 5.53
C GLN A 157 19.90 1.83 6.15
N ALA A 158 19.49 2.78 7.00
CA ALA A 158 20.42 3.70 7.66
C ALA A 158 21.47 2.97 8.52
N THR A 159 21.06 1.87 9.19
CA THR A 159 21.98 1.04 9.97
C THR A 159 22.96 0.31 9.06
N LEU A 160 22.49 -0.28 7.95
CA LEU A 160 23.35 -0.99 7.01
C LEU A 160 24.36 -0.05 6.34
N ASP A 161 23.92 1.14 5.91
CA ASP A 161 24.79 2.16 5.31
C ASP A 161 25.91 2.59 6.27
N ASP A 162 25.61 2.73 7.58
CA ASP A 162 26.62 3.03 8.58
C ASP A 162 27.58 1.85 8.78
N CYS A 163 27.05 0.63 8.92
CA CYS A 163 27.85 -0.59 9.07
C CYS A 163 28.80 -0.79 7.88
N GLU A 164 28.33 -0.66 6.67
CA GLU A 164 29.11 -0.83 5.44
C GLU A 164 30.21 0.22 5.33
N ARG A 165 29.88 1.49 5.56
CA ARG A 165 30.86 2.59 5.54
C ARG A 165 31.99 2.38 6.55
N ARG A 166 31.64 2.03 7.80
CA ARG A 166 32.60 1.80 8.87
C ARG A 166 33.43 0.53 8.61
N ALA A 167 32.80 -0.54 8.19
CA ALA A 167 33.50 -1.80 7.88
C ALA A 167 34.47 -1.64 6.70
N ALA A 168 34.08 -0.88 5.67
CA ALA A 168 34.96 -0.59 4.53
C ALA A 168 36.19 0.21 4.96
N ALA A 169 36.03 1.22 5.82
CA ALA A 169 37.13 2.01 6.34
C ALA A 169 38.11 1.15 7.17
N LEU A 170 37.59 0.32 8.08
CA LEU A 170 38.37 -0.61 8.90
C LEU A 170 39.07 -1.67 8.05
N GLY A 171 38.38 -2.25 7.07
CA GLY A 171 38.95 -3.20 6.14
C GLY A 171 40.08 -2.60 5.27
N ALA A 172 39.97 -1.32 4.90
CA ALA A 172 41.06 -0.62 4.22
C ALA A 172 42.27 -0.40 5.13
N ASN A 173 42.04 -0.11 6.42
CA ASN A 173 43.09 0.05 7.40
C ASN A 173 43.80 -1.29 7.70
N ALA A 174 43.04 -2.37 7.85
CA ALA A 174 43.57 -3.71 8.04
C ALA A 174 44.55 -4.13 6.93
N ARG A 175 44.23 -3.81 5.67
CA ARG A 175 45.11 -4.13 4.53
C ARG A 175 46.40 -3.31 4.48
N ARG A 176 46.52 -2.22 5.27
CA ARG A 176 47.68 -1.33 5.31
C ARG A 176 48.64 -1.61 6.50
N THR A 177 48.27 -2.48 7.40
CA THR A 177 49.06 -2.79 8.59
C THR A 177 49.40 -4.27 8.66
N THR A 178 50.56 -4.56 9.21
CA THR A 178 51.01 -5.93 9.58
C THR A 178 51.24 -6.01 11.09
N ASP A 179 50.91 -4.96 11.84
CA ASP A 179 51.02 -4.90 13.29
C ASP A 179 49.87 -5.71 13.93
N PRO A 180 50.18 -6.84 14.65
CA PRO A 180 49.17 -7.70 15.24
C PRO A 180 48.25 -6.95 16.22
N ALA A 181 48.78 -6.06 17.05
CA ALA A 181 47.98 -5.32 18.03
C ALA A 181 47.00 -4.37 17.38
N ARG A 182 47.32 -3.80 16.22
CA ARG A 182 46.41 -3.00 15.41
C ARG A 182 45.35 -3.85 14.74
N LEU A 183 45.73 -5.03 14.24
CA LEU A 183 44.78 -5.96 13.63
C LEU A 183 43.75 -6.46 14.64
N ASP A 184 44.16 -6.78 15.87
CA ASP A 184 43.25 -7.15 16.96
C ASP A 184 42.27 -6.00 17.29
N THR A 185 42.77 -4.77 17.39
CA THR A 185 41.89 -3.60 17.62
C THR A 185 40.86 -3.40 16.48
N ILE A 186 41.27 -3.62 15.24
CA ILE A 186 40.40 -3.53 14.07
C ILE A 186 39.37 -4.67 14.11
N ASP A 187 39.74 -5.90 14.47
CA ASP A 187 38.80 -7.02 14.58
C ASP A 187 37.77 -6.77 15.67
N ASP A 188 38.14 -6.24 16.83
CA ASP A 188 37.22 -5.86 17.90
C ASP A 188 36.19 -4.83 17.41
N GLN A 189 36.64 -3.80 16.68
CA GLN A 189 35.74 -2.79 16.09
C GLN A 189 34.80 -3.37 15.02
N LEU A 190 35.28 -4.29 14.20
CA LEU A 190 34.48 -5.02 13.24
C LEU A 190 33.45 -5.94 13.92
N ALA A 191 33.80 -6.55 15.07
CA ALA A 191 32.84 -7.32 15.85
C ALA A 191 31.70 -6.49 16.42
N GLU A 192 31.99 -5.26 16.87
CA GLU A 192 30.92 -4.31 17.28
C GLU A 192 29.99 -3.96 16.12
N ILE A 193 30.52 -3.73 14.91
CA ILE A 193 29.71 -3.44 13.73
C ILE A 193 28.87 -4.67 13.35
N GLU A 194 29.43 -5.87 13.42
CA GLU A 194 28.72 -7.13 13.19
C GLU A 194 27.52 -7.26 14.14
N ALA A 195 27.73 -7.03 15.45
CA ALA A 195 26.66 -7.07 16.43
C ALA A 195 25.55 -6.05 16.17
N ASN A 196 25.89 -4.83 15.72
CA ASN A 196 24.91 -3.83 15.35
C ASN A 196 24.06 -4.24 14.13
N CYS A 197 24.69 -4.84 13.12
CA CYS A 197 24.03 -5.36 11.95
C CYS A 197 23.09 -6.53 12.30
N GLU A 198 23.52 -7.45 13.18
CA GLU A 198 22.70 -8.57 13.68
C GLU A 198 21.50 -8.06 14.51
N ALA A 199 21.69 -7.04 15.33
CA ALA A 199 20.62 -6.41 16.10
C ALA A 199 19.56 -5.78 15.20
N ALA A 200 19.97 -5.15 14.09
CA ALA A 200 19.03 -4.61 13.10
C ALA A 200 18.19 -5.73 12.45
N ALA A 201 18.82 -6.86 12.09
CA ALA A 201 18.11 -8.03 11.56
C ALA A 201 17.11 -8.59 12.58
N ALA A 202 17.52 -8.75 13.83
CA ALA A 202 16.66 -9.27 14.90
C ALA A 202 15.45 -8.34 15.14
N THR A 203 15.66 -7.03 15.17
CA THR A 203 14.60 -6.02 15.30
C THR A 203 13.62 -6.13 14.13
N ARG A 204 14.12 -6.24 12.91
CA ARG A 204 13.28 -6.41 11.71
C ARG A 204 12.46 -7.70 11.75
N GLN A 205 13.08 -8.81 12.13
CA GLN A 205 12.37 -10.09 12.28
C GLN A 205 11.28 -10.01 13.35
N GLN A 206 11.56 -9.39 14.49
CA GLN A 206 10.57 -9.19 15.56
C GLN A 206 9.38 -8.34 15.07
N GLN A 207 9.62 -7.27 14.31
CA GLN A 207 8.58 -6.45 13.72
C GLN A 207 7.69 -7.25 12.74
N LEU A 208 8.28 -8.09 11.89
CA LEU A 208 7.54 -8.96 10.99
C LEU A 208 6.68 -9.99 11.76
N HIS A 209 7.21 -10.59 12.82
CA HIS A 209 6.47 -11.54 13.65
C HIS A 209 5.36 -10.90 14.48
N SER A 210 5.58 -9.70 15.04
CA SER A 210 4.56 -9.01 15.81
C SER A 210 3.37 -8.57 14.95
N ARG A 211 3.61 -8.23 13.68
CA ARG A 211 2.57 -7.93 12.70
C ARG A 211 1.73 -9.16 12.37
N SER A 212 2.36 -10.33 12.25
CA SER A 212 1.63 -11.60 12.06
C SER A 212 0.75 -11.95 13.24
N ALA A 213 1.16 -11.64 14.46
CA ALA A 213 0.37 -11.87 15.68
C ALA A 213 -0.79 -10.88 15.82
N ALA A 214 -0.62 -9.61 15.39
CA ALA A 214 -1.69 -8.60 15.39
C ALA A 214 -2.76 -8.85 14.30
N ALA A 215 -2.47 -9.68 13.34
CA ALA A 215 -3.35 -10.10 12.25
C ALA A 215 -4.63 -10.83 12.72
N LEU A 216 -4.66 -11.32 13.93
CA LEU A 216 -5.88 -11.82 14.56
C LEU A 216 -6.93 -10.74 14.82
N SER A 217 -6.63 -9.46 14.53
CA SER A 217 -7.47 -8.28 14.80
C SER A 217 -7.98 -7.56 13.53
N GLY A 218 -7.87 -8.17 12.33
CA GLY A 218 -8.58 -7.68 11.14
C GLY A 218 -7.75 -7.21 9.94
N VAL A 219 -6.50 -6.76 10.10
CA VAL A 219 -5.58 -6.52 8.97
C VAL A 219 -4.36 -7.41 9.15
N ASP A 220 -4.24 -8.43 8.32
CA ASP A 220 -3.16 -9.41 8.40
C ASP A 220 -1.84 -8.79 7.90
N GLY A 221 -0.97 -8.41 8.82
CA GLY A 221 0.34 -7.86 8.49
C GLY A 221 1.25 -8.80 7.69
N THR A 222 1.00 -10.11 7.74
CA THR A 222 1.65 -11.11 6.86
C THR A 222 1.11 -10.98 5.44
N SER A 223 -0.18 -10.70 5.28
CA SER A 223 -0.80 -10.39 3.98
C SER A 223 -0.22 -9.13 3.37
N LEU A 224 -0.01 -8.07 4.16
CA LEU A 224 0.57 -6.82 3.65
C LEU A 224 1.99 -7.01 3.10
N VAL A 225 2.87 -7.68 3.85
CA VAL A 225 4.26 -7.95 3.40
C VAL A 225 4.27 -8.84 2.16
N ARG A 226 3.39 -9.84 2.11
CA ARG A 226 3.25 -10.72 0.94
C ARG A 226 2.74 -9.92 -0.26
N TYR A 227 1.72 -9.09 -0.06
CA TYR A 227 1.16 -8.23 -1.09
C TYR A 227 2.21 -7.29 -1.67
N LEU A 228 2.89 -6.52 -0.82
CA LEU A 228 3.90 -5.55 -1.25
C LEU A 228 5.07 -6.17 -2.01
N TYR A 229 5.49 -7.38 -1.65
CA TYR A 229 6.69 -7.99 -2.22
C TYR A 229 6.41 -9.21 -3.11
N ASP A 230 5.15 -9.43 -3.50
CA ASP A 230 4.79 -10.55 -4.39
C ASP A 230 5.50 -10.48 -5.76
N GLY A 231 5.67 -9.25 -6.29
CA GLY A 231 6.44 -8.99 -7.51
C GLY A 231 7.96 -8.86 -7.32
N CYS A 232 8.47 -8.96 -6.08
CA CYS A 232 9.89 -8.82 -5.79
C CYS A 232 10.62 -10.17 -5.86
N PRO A 233 11.92 -10.19 -6.25
CA PRO A 233 12.71 -11.42 -6.28
C PRO A 233 12.86 -12.11 -4.92
N VAL A 234 12.61 -11.39 -3.84
CA VAL A 234 12.74 -11.86 -2.45
C VAL A 234 11.62 -11.31 -1.57
N THR A 235 11.11 -12.14 -0.69
CA THR A 235 10.01 -11.80 0.23
C THR A 235 10.45 -10.88 1.39
N CYS A 236 11.74 -10.88 1.74
CA CYS A 236 12.29 -10.09 2.85
C CYS A 236 13.53 -9.31 2.40
N PRO A 237 13.38 -8.25 1.60
CA PRO A 237 14.49 -7.49 1.00
C PRO A 237 15.53 -7.02 2.04
N ALA A 238 15.07 -6.43 3.14
CA ALA A 238 15.92 -5.91 4.20
C ALA A 238 16.81 -7.00 4.85
N LEU A 239 16.28 -8.22 5.06
CA LEU A 239 17.04 -9.31 5.65
C LEU A 239 18.12 -9.83 4.69
N VAL A 240 17.84 -9.84 3.38
CA VAL A 240 18.82 -10.26 2.38
C VAL A 240 19.99 -9.27 2.30
N ASP A 241 19.72 -7.97 2.30
CA ASP A 241 20.76 -6.96 2.29
C ASP A 241 21.57 -6.98 3.61
N THR A 242 20.92 -7.25 4.76
CA THR A 242 21.59 -7.45 6.03
C THR A 242 22.57 -8.62 5.97
N VAL A 243 22.20 -9.76 5.38
CA VAL A 243 23.10 -10.92 5.21
C VAL A 243 24.28 -10.54 4.33
N THR A 244 24.08 -9.78 3.26
CA THR A 244 25.15 -9.31 2.38
C THR A 244 26.16 -8.41 3.11
N CYS A 245 25.66 -7.49 3.94
CA CYS A 245 26.48 -6.64 4.80
C CYS A 245 27.30 -7.48 5.82
N LEU A 246 26.65 -8.41 6.51
CA LEU A 246 27.31 -9.33 7.46
C LEU A 246 28.41 -10.15 6.80
N ASP A 247 28.19 -10.68 5.59
CA ASP A 247 29.21 -11.42 4.86
C ASP A 247 30.44 -10.57 4.52
N THR A 248 30.21 -9.28 4.25
CA THR A 248 31.30 -8.33 3.99
C THR A 248 32.10 -8.04 5.26
N ILE A 249 31.43 -7.77 6.38
CA ILE A 249 32.07 -7.55 7.69
C ILE A 249 32.91 -8.79 8.08
N ARG A 250 32.31 -9.97 8.00
CA ARG A 250 33.00 -11.26 8.34
C ARG A 250 34.18 -11.54 7.43
N ARG A 251 34.17 -11.09 6.20
CA ARG A 251 35.32 -11.19 5.28
C ARG A 251 36.46 -10.30 5.74
N HIS A 252 36.19 -9.09 6.23
CA HIS A 252 37.20 -8.20 6.77
C HIS A 252 37.77 -8.76 8.09
N ARG A 253 36.95 -9.32 8.98
CA ARG A 253 37.39 -9.97 10.23
C ARG A 253 38.31 -11.16 9.96
N ARG A 254 37.92 -12.02 9.00
CA ARG A 254 38.80 -13.14 8.62
C ARG A 254 40.16 -12.69 8.12
N HIS A 255 40.24 -11.56 7.41
CA HIS A 255 41.52 -10.99 6.97
C HIS A 255 42.39 -10.57 8.17
N CYS A 256 41.83 -9.94 9.20
CA CYS A 256 42.57 -9.58 10.41
C CYS A 256 43.16 -10.82 11.09
N ILE A 257 42.37 -11.87 11.32
CA ILE A 257 42.78 -13.11 12.01
C ILE A 257 43.88 -13.83 11.22
N VAL A 258 43.76 -13.98 9.91
CA VAL A 258 44.76 -14.70 9.09
C VAL A 258 46.07 -13.93 9.01
N SER A 259 46.04 -12.60 9.10
CA SER A 259 47.26 -11.78 9.04
C SER A 259 47.98 -11.64 10.36
N THR A 260 47.38 -12.09 11.48
CA THR A 260 47.98 -12.19 12.82
C THR A 260 48.58 -13.57 13.12
N SER A 261 48.25 -14.59 12.33
CA SER A 261 48.75 -15.96 12.45
C SER A 261 50.01 -16.17 11.65
#